data_d12589d667240c5d387dca6c09cdc37e
#
_entry.id   d12589d667240c5d387dca6c09cdc37e
#
_cell.length_a   1.000
_cell.length_b   1.000
_cell.length_c   1.000
_cell.angle_alpha   90.00
_cell.angle_beta   90.00
_cell.angle_gamma   90.00
#
_symmetry.space_group_name_H-M   'P 1'
#
loop_
_entity.id
_entity.type
_entity.pdbx_description
1 polymer ?
#
loop_
_entity_poly.entity_id
_entity_poly.type
_entity_poly.pdbx_seq_one_letter_code
_entity_poly.pdbx_strand_id
1 'polypeptide(L)'
;MTSIMKSAAAHILFCLGFTSQLFAHGPGKDSNFAGERVLFIGVDGCRADALSAAMERGLAPQLKMLCESEHGLFTRKFYADGELGTPTHQPTISGPGWSSLLTGVWMDRHGVKDNRFIGGRFQSYSHFMRHIKEVQPHSFCASFADWPPIHDFIADGSRIGDVEFLDVKFTSTPDAAHHFVDNPEKDIEVRDAALKTLRESNPDVMFVYFGQVDEFGHGAVDSRASFSPDSTLYLNAISHVDSHIGELLRAMRARPKYNDENWLVLITTDHGGRGNKHGGDSDEERKIWLAAHGASLPREKLLSEQTPQTALVPMIYQHLGIQPKAEWSPEPPPVEKPEPPAK
;
A
#
# COMPACT_ATOMS: atom_id res chain seq x y z
N MET A 1 33.66 30.46 -65.38
CA MET A 1 34.49 29.42 -64.74
C MET A 1 34.53 29.76 -63.24
N THR A 2 33.68 29.16 -62.42
CA THR A 2 33.89 29.03 -60.96
C THR A 2 32.87 28.05 -60.43
N SER A 3 33.36 26.92 -59.95
CA SER A 3 32.61 25.77 -59.44
C SER A 3 32.09 26.10 -58.09
N ILE A 4 30.79 25.85 -57.85
CA ILE A 4 30.11 25.92 -56.52
C ILE A 4 30.01 24.50 -55.97
N MET A 5 30.84 24.20 -54.98
CA MET A 5 30.70 22.99 -54.16
C MET A 5 29.54 23.15 -53.21
N LYS A 6 28.53 22.28 -53.28
CA LYS A 6 27.47 22.12 -52.30
C LYS A 6 27.92 21.16 -51.19
N SER A 7 28.09 21.68 -49.99
CA SER A 7 28.30 20.88 -48.77
C SER A 7 26.98 20.35 -48.28
N ALA A 8 26.83 19.02 -48.23
CA ALA A 8 25.70 18.35 -47.58
C ALA A 8 26.05 18.10 -46.12
N ALA A 9 25.39 18.79 -45.22
CA ALA A 9 25.47 18.52 -43.78
C ALA A 9 24.55 17.35 -43.44
N ALA A 10 25.12 16.21 -43.06
CA ALA A 10 24.42 15.07 -42.53
C ALA A 10 24.07 15.33 -41.04
N HIS A 11 22.79 15.46 -40.73
CA HIS A 11 22.32 15.47 -39.35
C HIS A 11 22.26 14.02 -38.86
N ILE A 12 23.19 13.67 -37.97
CA ILE A 12 23.12 12.41 -37.20
C ILE A 12 22.18 12.63 -36.04
N LEU A 13 21.00 12.03 -36.16
CA LEU A 13 20.01 11.97 -35.06
C LEU A 13 20.49 10.93 -34.03
N PHE A 14 20.99 11.41 -32.90
CA PHE A 14 21.37 10.54 -31.77
C PHE A 14 20.09 10.19 -31.03
N CYS A 15 19.48 9.04 -31.33
CA CYS A 15 18.47 8.44 -30.51
C CYS A 15 19.13 7.89 -29.24
N LEU A 16 19.08 8.64 -28.16
CA LEU A 16 19.36 8.11 -26.82
C LEU A 16 18.22 7.15 -26.44
N GLY A 17 18.42 5.88 -26.75
CA GLY A 17 17.59 4.81 -26.21
C GLY A 17 17.87 4.68 -24.71
N PHE A 18 16.92 5.13 -23.88
CA PHE A 18 16.87 4.74 -22.48
C PHE A 18 16.50 3.25 -22.42
N THR A 19 17.50 2.40 -22.40
CA THR A 19 17.31 1.01 -22.00
C THR A 19 17.18 0.98 -20.49
N SER A 20 15.95 0.92 -19.99
CA SER A 20 15.69 0.44 -18.64
C SER A 20 16.30 -0.95 -18.52
N GLN A 21 17.41 -1.08 -17.82
CA GLN A 21 17.95 -2.38 -17.43
C GLN A 21 16.98 -3.01 -16.41
N LEU A 22 16.00 -3.75 -16.92
CA LEU A 22 15.33 -4.77 -16.14
C LEU A 22 16.39 -5.81 -15.76
N PHE A 23 16.82 -5.79 -14.53
CA PHE A 23 17.57 -6.92 -13.97
C PHE A 23 16.62 -8.12 -13.98
N ALA A 24 16.75 -8.95 -15.01
CA ALA A 24 16.13 -10.25 -15.03
C ALA A 24 16.75 -11.08 -13.90
N HIS A 25 16.09 -11.13 -12.73
CA HIS A 25 16.35 -12.18 -11.76
C HIS A 25 15.91 -13.48 -12.42
N GLY A 26 16.86 -14.37 -12.65
CA GLY A 26 16.64 -15.67 -13.30
C GLY A 26 15.60 -16.50 -12.50
N PRO A 27 14.95 -17.48 -13.15
CA PRO A 27 13.96 -18.32 -12.52
C PRO A 27 14.59 -19.16 -11.41
N GLY A 28 14.06 -19.01 -10.18
CA GLY A 28 14.16 -20.04 -9.17
C GLY A 28 15.30 -19.94 -8.18
N LYS A 29 15.26 -18.99 -7.24
CA LYS A 29 15.69 -19.31 -5.87
C LYS A 29 14.41 -19.59 -5.08
N ASP A 30 14.43 -20.67 -4.31
CA ASP A 30 13.36 -21.01 -3.39
C ASP A 30 13.14 -19.82 -2.44
N SER A 31 11.84 -19.57 -2.11
CA SER A 31 11.48 -18.52 -1.17
C SER A 31 12.31 -18.57 0.10
N ASN A 32 12.81 -17.44 0.54
CA ASN A 32 13.54 -17.33 1.81
C ASN A 32 12.62 -17.52 3.03
N PHE A 33 11.30 -17.53 2.84
CA PHE A 33 10.27 -17.60 3.86
C PHE A 33 9.45 -18.90 3.82
N ALA A 34 10.02 -20.02 3.33
CA ALA A 34 9.38 -21.33 3.30
C ALA A 34 7.97 -21.33 2.64
N GLY A 35 7.73 -20.43 1.69
CA GLY A 35 6.44 -20.30 1.00
C GLY A 35 5.57 -19.16 1.51
N GLU A 36 5.89 -18.53 2.63
CA GLU A 36 5.16 -17.37 3.15
C GLU A 36 5.27 -16.17 2.21
N ARG A 37 4.13 -15.54 1.91
CA ARG A 37 4.02 -14.42 0.97
C ARG A 37 3.12 -13.34 1.53
N VAL A 38 3.36 -12.09 1.15
CA VAL A 38 2.53 -10.95 1.57
C VAL A 38 2.10 -10.13 0.37
N LEU A 39 0.79 -9.86 0.27
CA LEU A 39 0.22 -8.85 -0.60
C LEU A 39 -0.48 -7.80 0.27
N PHE A 40 0.14 -6.63 0.39
CA PHE A 40 -0.43 -5.49 1.10
C PHE A 40 -0.94 -4.47 0.08
N ILE A 41 -2.25 -4.17 0.12
CA ILE A 41 -2.89 -3.20 -0.77
C ILE A 41 -3.39 -2.02 0.06
N GLY A 42 -3.02 -0.81 -0.34
CA GLY A 42 -3.49 0.44 0.21
C GLY A 42 -4.52 1.10 -0.72
N VAL A 43 -5.61 1.61 -0.15
CA VAL A 43 -6.63 2.38 -0.87
C VAL A 43 -6.79 3.72 -0.16
N ASP A 44 -6.19 4.78 -0.69
CA ASP A 44 -6.15 6.09 -0.04
C ASP A 44 -7.56 6.66 0.16
N GLY A 45 -7.78 7.28 1.32
CA GLY A 45 -8.99 8.04 1.64
C GLY A 45 -10.30 7.24 1.61
N CYS A 46 -10.28 5.90 1.73
CA CYS A 46 -11.46 5.07 1.58
C CYS A 46 -12.24 4.92 2.89
N ARG A 47 -13.32 5.66 3.08
CA ARG A 47 -14.17 5.60 4.29
C ARG A 47 -14.71 4.21 4.57
N ALA A 48 -14.67 3.82 5.83
CA ALA A 48 -15.12 2.49 6.28
C ALA A 48 -16.63 2.23 6.06
N ASP A 49 -17.48 3.24 6.24
CA ASP A 49 -18.92 3.13 6.01
C ASP A 49 -19.27 3.14 4.50
N ALA A 50 -18.52 3.89 3.71
CA ALA A 50 -18.70 3.90 2.25
C ALA A 50 -18.29 2.55 1.62
N LEU A 51 -17.18 1.95 2.06
CA LEU A 51 -16.82 0.60 1.64
C LEU A 51 -17.88 -0.43 2.05
N SER A 52 -18.40 -0.36 3.29
CA SER A 52 -19.49 -1.23 3.72
C SER A 52 -20.72 -1.09 2.82
N ALA A 53 -21.13 0.15 2.52
CA ALA A 53 -22.23 0.44 1.61
C ALA A 53 -21.96 -0.07 0.18
N ALA A 54 -20.71 0.04 -0.31
CA ALA A 54 -20.33 -0.48 -1.61
C ALA A 54 -20.45 -2.02 -1.66
N MET A 55 -19.98 -2.73 -0.62
CA MET A 55 -20.12 -4.19 -0.52
C MET A 55 -21.60 -4.63 -0.44
N GLU A 56 -22.42 -3.92 0.35
CA GLU A 56 -23.86 -4.21 0.48
C GLU A 56 -24.62 -3.99 -0.82
N ARG A 57 -24.24 -2.96 -1.59
CA ARG A 57 -24.84 -2.62 -2.90
C ARG A 57 -24.27 -3.43 -4.06
N GLY A 58 -23.33 -4.35 -3.82
CA GLY A 58 -22.68 -5.16 -4.84
C GLY A 58 -21.68 -4.42 -5.72
N LEU A 59 -21.20 -3.25 -5.28
CA LEU A 59 -20.21 -2.42 -5.97
C LEU A 59 -18.76 -2.82 -5.62
N ALA A 60 -18.55 -3.58 -4.54
CA ALA A 60 -17.24 -4.11 -4.14
C ALA A 60 -17.30 -5.64 -3.93
N PRO A 61 -17.62 -6.43 -4.99
CA PRO A 61 -17.82 -7.87 -4.86
C PRO A 61 -16.52 -8.64 -4.61
N GLN A 62 -15.36 -8.15 -5.04
CA GLN A 62 -14.09 -8.86 -4.87
C GLN A 62 -13.62 -8.79 -3.42
N LEU A 63 -13.68 -7.61 -2.80
CA LEU A 63 -13.43 -7.43 -1.37
C LEU A 63 -14.41 -8.24 -0.52
N LYS A 64 -15.70 -8.19 -0.85
CA LYS A 64 -16.70 -9.00 -0.15
C LYS A 64 -16.37 -10.49 -0.20
N MET A 65 -16.07 -11.02 -1.39
CA MET A 65 -15.72 -12.42 -1.60
C MET A 65 -14.43 -12.82 -0.83
N LEU A 66 -13.41 -11.94 -0.80
CA LEU A 66 -12.20 -12.16 -0.02
C LEU A 66 -12.54 -12.29 1.48
N CYS A 67 -13.34 -11.37 2.01
CA CYS A 67 -13.67 -11.31 3.43
C CYS A 67 -14.57 -12.47 3.88
N GLU A 68 -15.45 -12.96 3.01
CA GLU A 68 -16.36 -14.09 3.28
C GLU A 68 -15.71 -15.47 3.08
N SER A 69 -14.48 -15.54 2.57
CA SER A 69 -13.74 -16.80 2.42
C SER A 69 -13.32 -17.39 3.77
N GLU A 70 -12.94 -18.67 3.80
CA GLU A 70 -12.62 -19.44 5.02
C GLU A 70 -11.62 -18.74 5.95
N HIS A 71 -10.56 -18.15 5.37
CA HIS A 71 -9.54 -17.39 6.12
C HIS A 71 -9.67 -15.87 5.94
N GLY A 72 -10.82 -15.41 5.40
CA GLY A 72 -11.11 -14.01 5.17
C GLY A 72 -11.69 -13.31 6.41
N LEU A 73 -11.47 -12.02 6.55
CA LEU A 73 -12.16 -11.18 7.54
C LEU A 73 -12.36 -9.76 7.00
N PHE A 74 -13.39 -9.10 7.53
CA PHE A 74 -13.60 -7.66 7.43
C PHE A 74 -13.87 -7.07 8.79
N THR A 75 -13.17 -6.00 9.13
CA THR A 75 -13.42 -5.26 10.38
C THR A 75 -13.33 -3.76 10.15
N ARG A 76 -14.16 -3.01 10.86
CA ARG A 76 -14.14 -1.54 10.95
C ARG A 76 -13.56 -1.05 12.28
N LYS A 77 -12.85 -1.93 12.98
CA LYS A 77 -12.26 -1.64 14.29
C LYS A 77 -10.80 -1.23 14.20
N PHE A 78 -10.39 -0.71 13.04
CA PHE A 78 -9.08 -0.07 12.87
C PHE A 78 -9.21 1.44 13.02
N TYR A 79 -8.11 2.08 13.46
CA TYR A 79 -8.03 3.54 13.56
C TYR A 79 -6.69 4.06 13.05
N ALA A 80 -6.72 5.29 12.49
CA ALA A 80 -5.63 5.86 11.70
C ALA A 80 -4.81 6.94 12.42
N ASP A 81 -5.27 7.44 13.56
CA ASP A 81 -4.81 8.71 14.14
C ASP A 81 -4.11 8.61 15.51
N GLY A 82 -3.79 7.40 15.95
CA GLY A 82 -3.24 7.18 17.29
C GLY A 82 -4.28 7.44 18.39
N GLU A 83 -3.81 7.69 19.62
CA GLU A 83 -4.65 7.98 20.76
C GLU A 83 -4.77 9.48 20.97
N LEU A 84 -6.00 10.01 20.96
CA LEU A 84 -6.29 11.44 21.12
C LEU A 84 -5.69 12.00 22.40
N GLY A 85 -5.04 13.16 22.27
CA GLY A 85 -4.42 13.84 23.38
C GLY A 85 -3.10 13.26 23.87
N THR A 86 -2.54 12.29 23.16
CA THR A 86 -1.24 11.68 23.43
C THR A 86 -0.21 12.05 22.33
N PRO A 87 1.08 11.79 22.52
CA PRO A 87 2.09 12.00 21.47
C PRO A 87 1.88 11.16 20.21
N THR A 88 1.13 10.06 20.27
CA THR A 88 0.81 9.20 19.12
C THR A 88 -0.27 9.80 18.23
N HIS A 89 -1.05 10.78 18.75
CA HIS A 89 -2.09 11.45 17.98
C HIS A 89 -1.51 12.14 16.74
N GLN A 90 -2.05 11.83 15.58
CA GLN A 90 -1.64 12.36 14.28
C GLN A 90 -2.86 12.78 13.45
N PRO A 91 -2.70 13.76 12.54
CA PRO A 91 -3.77 14.12 11.62
C PRO A 91 -4.06 12.98 10.65
N THR A 92 -5.32 12.84 10.28
CA THR A 92 -5.82 11.86 9.30
C THR A 92 -5.52 12.34 7.87
N ILE A 93 -4.25 12.38 7.53
CA ILE A 93 -3.67 12.86 6.27
C ILE A 93 -2.75 11.76 5.71
N SER A 94 -2.68 11.65 4.38
CA SER A 94 -1.94 10.58 3.67
C SER A 94 -0.46 10.47 4.10
N GLY A 95 0.26 11.59 4.26
CA GLY A 95 1.67 11.57 4.70
C GLY A 95 1.87 10.88 6.05
N PRO A 96 1.25 11.33 7.16
CA PRO A 96 1.26 10.62 8.45
C PRO A 96 0.69 9.21 8.38
N GLY A 97 -0.46 9.03 7.70
CA GLY A 97 -1.16 7.74 7.60
C GLY A 97 -0.29 6.66 6.97
N TRP A 98 0.20 6.89 5.76
CA TRP A 98 1.08 5.94 5.06
C TRP A 98 2.43 5.76 5.76
N SER A 99 2.97 6.82 6.39
CA SER A 99 4.18 6.67 7.20
C SER A 99 3.95 5.69 8.34
N SER A 100 2.81 5.78 9.04
CA SER A 100 2.47 4.84 10.12
C SER A 100 2.22 3.42 9.62
N LEU A 101 1.50 3.26 8.51
CA LEU A 101 1.21 1.96 7.90
C LEU A 101 2.46 1.24 7.40
N LEU A 102 3.43 1.98 6.84
CA LEU A 102 4.63 1.40 6.22
C LEU A 102 5.81 1.26 7.18
N THR A 103 5.82 1.98 8.31
CA THR A 103 6.89 1.86 9.33
C THR A 103 6.46 1.07 10.57
N GLY A 104 5.15 0.94 10.84
CA GLY A 104 4.62 0.31 12.05
C GLY A 104 4.76 1.14 13.30
N VAL A 105 5.01 2.46 13.19
CA VAL A 105 5.11 3.40 14.32
C VAL A 105 4.30 4.66 14.07
N TRP A 106 3.94 5.39 15.13
CA TRP A 106 3.17 6.62 15.07
C TRP A 106 4.02 7.87 14.79
N MET A 107 3.34 9.00 14.57
CA MET A 107 3.93 10.32 14.27
C MET A 107 4.98 10.78 15.28
N ASP A 108 4.83 10.48 16.56
CA ASP A 108 5.82 10.79 17.61
C ASP A 108 7.19 10.18 17.33
N ARG A 109 7.23 9.07 16.56
CA ARG A 109 8.44 8.36 16.15
C ARG A 109 8.83 8.68 14.71
N HIS A 110 7.98 8.45 13.70
CA HIS A 110 8.38 8.73 12.31
C HIS A 110 8.46 10.21 11.95
N GLY A 111 7.84 11.11 12.73
CA GLY A 111 8.02 12.57 12.62
C GLY A 111 7.26 13.28 11.50
N VAL A 112 6.52 12.57 10.66
CA VAL A 112 5.77 13.13 9.53
C VAL A 112 4.43 13.68 10.02
N LYS A 113 4.18 14.98 9.76
CA LYS A 113 2.98 15.68 10.23
C LYS A 113 2.00 16.05 9.13
N ASP A 114 2.46 16.07 7.88
CA ASP A 114 1.68 16.43 6.71
C ASP A 114 2.35 15.89 5.42
N ASN A 115 1.76 16.15 4.25
CA ASN A 115 2.24 15.67 2.95
C ASN A 115 3.55 16.33 2.46
N ARG A 116 4.16 17.25 3.24
CA ARG A 116 5.48 17.80 2.94
C ARG A 116 6.62 16.94 3.48
N PHE A 117 6.35 15.98 4.35
CA PHE A 117 7.30 15.06 4.96
C PHE A 117 8.47 15.73 5.72
N ILE A 118 8.35 17.02 6.06
CA ILE A 118 9.39 17.73 6.79
C ILE A 118 9.50 17.16 8.20
N GLY A 119 10.72 16.74 8.57
CA GLY A 119 11.00 16.12 9.87
C GLY A 119 10.82 14.60 9.90
N GLY A 120 10.57 13.97 8.74
CA GLY A 120 10.53 12.52 8.61
C GLY A 120 11.83 11.85 9.08
N ARG A 121 11.72 10.79 9.90
CA ARG A 121 12.85 10.09 10.54
C ARG A 121 12.95 8.65 10.05
N PHE A 122 12.84 8.44 8.73
CA PHE A 122 12.83 7.12 8.11
C PHE A 122 14.16 6.36 8.19
N GLN A 123 15.27 7.04 8.51
CA GLN A 123 16.54 6.37 8.84
C GLN A 123 16.45 5.61 10.16
N SER A 124 15.67 6.12 11.12
CA SER A 124 15.48 5.49 12.44
C SER A 124 14.25 4.57 12.49
N TYR A 125 13.20 4.93 11.75
CA TYR A 125 11.94 4.19 11.67
C TYR A 125 11.64 3.88 10.21
N SER A 126 12.27 2.83 9.71
CA SER A 126 12.31 2.54 8.29
C SER A 126 11.06 1.83 7.80
N HIS A 127 10.85 1.90 6.50
CA HIS A 127 9.86 1.08 5.79
C HIS A 127 10.04 -0.40 6.11
N PHE A 128 8.96 -1.13 6.39
CA PHE A 128 9.00 -2.52 6.84
C PHE A 128 9.75 -3.47 5.86
N MET A 129 9.68 -3.22 4.55
CA MET A 129 10.40 -4.03 3.56
C MET A 129 11.93 -3.88 3.69
N ARG A 130 12.43 -2.72 4.13
CA ARG A 130 13.85 -2.59 4.46
C ARG A 130 14.24 -3.49 5.61
N HIS A 131 13.41 -3.58 6.66
CA HIS A 131 13.64 -4.50 7.78
C HIS A 131 13.61 -5.97 7.32
N ILE A 132 12.71 -6.32 6.38
CA ILE A 132 12.70 -7.65 5.77
C ILE A 132 14.03 -7.94 5.07
N LYS A 133 14.54 -7.01 4.27
CA LYS A 133 15.84 -7.14 3.60
C LYS A 133 17.03 -7.23 4.57
N GLU A 134 16.97 -6.61 5.75
CA GLU A 134 18.00 -6.75 6.77
C GLU A 134 18.09 -8.17 7.34
N VAL A 135 16.98 -8.88 7.44
CA VAL A 135 16.90 -10.26 7.98
C VAL A 135 17.08 -11.28 6.86
N GLN A 136 16.48 -11.00 5.70
CA GLN A 136 16.50 -11.86 4.52
C GLN A 136 16.94 -11.05 3.29
N PRO A 137 18.25 -10.85 3.08
CA PRO A 137 18.76 -9.98 2.00
C PRO A 137 18.36 -10.40 0.59
N HIS A 138 18.01 -11.67 0.40
CA HIS A 138 17.60 -12.22 -0.90
C HIS A 138 16.08 -12.26 -1.11
N SER A 139 15.27 -11.78 -0.14
CA SER A 139 13.82 -11.66 -0.34
C SER A 139 13.51 -10.73 -1.51
N PHE A 140 12.45 -11.03 -2.26
CA PHE A 140 11.98 -10.18 -3.35
C PHE A 140 10.89 -9.24 -2.83
N CYS A 141 11.21 -7.95 -2.71
CA CYS A 141 10.31 -6.90 -2.26
C CYS A 141 9.94 -5.98 -3.41
N ALA A 142 8.63 -5.77 -3.64
CA ALA A 142 8.14 -4.92 -4.72
C ALA A 142 7.12 -3.90 -4.21
N SER A 143 7.21 -2.65 -4.67
CA SER A 143 6.31 -1.55 -4.31
C SER A 143 5.82 -0.81 -5.53
N PHE A 144 4.50 -0.57 -5.59
CA PHE A 144 3.79 0.06 -6.70
C PHE A 144 2.88 1.14 -6.13
N ALA A 145 3.03 2.38 -6.60
CA ALA A 145 2.23 3.51 -6.13
C ALA A 145 1.94 4.50 -7.25
N ASP A 146 0.78 5.12 -7.22
CA ASP A 146 0.45 6.26 -8.06
C ASP A 146 0.78 7.60 -7.39
N TRP A 147 0.97 7.60 -6.07
CA TRP A 147 1.39 8.77 -5.30
C TRP A 147 2.90 8.75 -5.04
N PRO A 148 3.71 9.61 -5.73
CA PRO A 148 5.18 9.59 -5.65
C PRO A 148 5.76 9.65 -4.23
N PRO A 149 5.16 10.39 -3.26
CA PRO A 149 5.71 10.50 -1.91
C PRO A 149 5.87 9.16 -1.16
N ILE A 150 5.14 8.11 -1.51
CA ILE A 150 5.39 6.74 -0.99
C ILE A 150 6.84 6.32 -1.26
N HIS A 151 7.32 6.57 -2.47
CA HIS A 151 8.68 6.20 -2.86
C HIS A 151 9.71 7.30 -2.54
N ASP A 152 9.42 8.56 -2.89
CA ASP A 152 10.38 9.66 -2.80
C ASP A 152 10.76 10.00 -1.35
N PHE A 153 9.84 9.81 -0.40
CA PHE A 153 10.07 10.15 1.00
C PHE A 153 10.13 8.93 1.91
N ILE A 154 9.15 8.01 1.85
CA ILE A 154 9.11 6.90 2.81
C ILE A 154 10.12 5.82 2.43
N ALA A 155 10.11 5.34 1.19
CA ALA A 155 11.05 4.31 0.75
C ALA A 155 12.48 4.87 0.65
N ASP A 156 12.71 5.94 -0.10
CA ASP A 156 14.05 6.50 -0.28
C ASP A 156 14.62 7.08 1.02
N GLY A 157 13.75 7.66 1.88
CA GLY A 157 14.13 8.07 3.24
C GLY A 157 14.56 6.91 4.14
N SER A 158 14.17 5.68 3.83
CA SER A 158 14.53 4.47 4.58
C SER A 158 15.82 3.80 4.08
N ARG A 159 16.43 4.27 3.00
CA ARG A 159 17.67 3.68 2.43
C ARG A 159 18.87 3.92 3.33
N ILE A 160 19.82 2.99 3.34
CA ILE A 160 21.15 3.19 3.93
C ILE A 160 22.13 3.53 2.81
N GLY A 161 22.56 4.78 2.75
CA GLY A 161 23.35 5.27 1.62
C GLY A 161 22.56 5.12 0.32
N ASP A 162 23.22 4.62 -0.72
CA ASP A 162 22.62 4.41 -2.05
C ASP A 162 22.08 2.98 -2.27
N VAL A 163 21.93 2.18 -1.17
CA VAL A 163 21.48 0.79 -1.28
C VAL A 163 19.97 0.73 -1.39
N GLU A 164 19.46 0.27 -2.54
CA GLU A 164 18.05 -0.03 -2.74
C GLU A 164 17.66 -1.30 -1.96
N PHE A 165 16.47 -1.29 -1.36
CA PHE A 165 15.88 -2.45 -0.71
C PHE A 165 14.64 -2.98 -1.43
N LEU A 166 14.15 -2.26 -2.45
CA LEU A 166 13.07 -2.70 -3.33
C LEU A 166 13.66 -3.29 -4.61
N ASP A 167 13.31 -4.54 -4.93
CA ASP A 167 13.71 -5.19 -6.20
C ASP A 167 12.89 -4.63 -7.36
N VAL A 168 11.65 -4.20 -7.10
CA VAL A 168 10.82 -3.41 -8.02
C VAL A 168 10.26 -2.21 -7.27
N LYS A 169 10.49 -1.03 -7.83
CA LYS A 169 9.89 0.24 -7.41
C LYS A 169 9.22 0.86 -8.63
N PHE A 170 7.89 0.92 -8.65
CA PHE A 170 7.12 1.48 -9.74
C PHE A 170 6.25 2.64 -9.24
N THR A 171 6.45 3.81 -9.81
CA THR A 171 5.56 4.97 -9.64
C THR A 171 4.90 5.26 -10.97
N SER A 172 3.58 5.44 -10.99
CA SER A 172 2.88 5.83 -12.22
C SER A 172 3.41 7.15 -12.77
N THR A 173 3.26 7.33 -14.06
CA THR A 173 3.82 8.50 -14.76
C THR A 173 3.20 9.79 -14.20
N PRO A 174 4.01 10.79 -13.75
CA PRO A 174 3.47 12.08 -13.35
C PRO A 174 2.74 12.73 -14.53
N ASP A 175 1.55 13.28 -14.28
CA ASP A 175 0.88 14.07 -15.30
C ASP A 175 1.75 15.28 -15.65
N ALA A 176 1.95 15.53 -16.95
CA ALA A 176 2.74 16.64 -17.47
C ALA A 176 2.23 18.03 -17.03
N ALA A 177 1.01 18.11 -16.50
CA ALA A 177 0.39 19.34 -16.03
C ALA A 177 0.67 19.65 -14.55
N HIS A 178 1.45 18.86 -13.82
CA HIS A 178 1.77 19.03 -12.40
C HIS A 178 0.55 19.12 -11.45
N HIS A 179 -0.59 18.66 -11.88
CA HIS A 179 -1.73 18.50 -10.99
C HIS A 179 -1.64 17.12 -10.35
N PHE A 180 -1.58 17.09 -9.02
CA PHE A 180 -1.69 15.88 -8.19
C PHE A 180 -3.12 15.30 -8.22
N VAL A 181 -3.82 15.44 -9.33
CA VAL A 181 -5.09 14.79 -9.54
C VAL A 181 -4.80 13.38 -10.00
N ASP A 182 -4.95 12.42 -9.09
CA ASP A 182 -4.83 11.02 -9.43
C ASP A 182 -5.98 10.66 -10.35
N ASN A 183 -5.63 10.59 -11.61
CA ASN A 183 -6.51 10.14 -12.66
C ASN A 183 -6.73 8.62 -12.48
N PRO A 184 -7.93 8.07 -12.68
CA PRO A 184 -8.16 6.62 -12.74
C PRO A 184 -7.16 5.83 -13.62
N GLU A 185 -6.56 6.49 -14.61
CA GLU A 185 -5.51 5.92 -15.44
C GLU A 185 -4.24 5.55 -14.67
N LYS A 186 -3.89 6.29 -13.60
CA LYS A 186 -2.71 6.00 -12.78
C LYS A 186 -2.86 4.71 -11.97
N ASP A 187 -4.03 4.48 -11.39
CA ASP A 187 -4.35 3.21 -10.72
C ASP A 187 -4.27 2.03 -11.70
N ILE A 188 -4.63 2.23 -12.97
CA ILE A 188 -4.48 1.22 -14.02
C ILE A 188 -3.00 0.91 -14.28
N GLU A 189 -2.14 1.91 -14.38
CA GLU A 189 -0.70 1.72 -14.55
C GLU A 189 -0.09 0.95 -13.37
N VAL A 190 -0.47 1.32 -12.13
CA VAL A 190 -0.04 0.62 -10.90
C VAL A 190 -0.50 -0.83 -10.91
N ARG A 191 -1.79 -1.08 -11.20
CA ARG A 191 -2.34 -2.44 -11.34
C ARG A 191 -1.56 -3.25 -12.36
N ASP A 192 -1.33 -2.71 -13.55
CA ASP A 192 -0.68 -3.43 -14.66
C ASP A 192 0.77 -3.79 -14.34
N ALA A 193 1.51 -2.88 -13.71
CA ALA A 193 2.87 -3.14 -13.24
C ALA A 193 2.91 -4.22 -12.16
N ALA A 194 1.97 -4.19 -11.19
CA ALA A 194 1.86 -5.20 -10.14
C ALA A 194 1.45 -6.57 -10.72
N LEU A 195 0.50 -6.60 -11.66
CA LEU A 195 0.09 -7.82 -12.37
C LEU A 195 1.25 -8.45 -13.14
N LYS A 196 2.07 -7.63 -13.82
CA LYS A 196 3.28 -8.10 -14.51
C LYS A 196 4.21 -8.79 -13.52
N THR A 197 4.49 -8.17 -12.39
CA THR A 197 5.37 -8.74 -11.36
C THR A 197 4.82 -10.04 -10.79
N LEU A 198 3.52 -10.14 -10.51
CA LEU A 198 2.88 -11.38 -10.04
C LEU A 198 2.99 -12.53 -11.05
N ARG A 199 2.96 -12.23 -12.36
CA ARG A 199 2.99 -13.23 -13.44
C ARG A 199 4.40 -13.64 -13.84
N GLU A 200 5.34 -12.71 -13.84
CA GLU A 200 6.67 -12.89 -14.42
C GLU A 200 7.78 -13.08 -13.39
N SER A 201 7.48 -12.81 -12.11
CA SER A 201 8.45 -12.86 -11.01
C SER A 201 7.96 -13.71 -9.84
N ASN A 202 8.80 -13.82 -8.80
CA ASN A 202 8.47 -14.56 -7.59
C ASN A 202 8.58 -13.67 -6.34
N PRO A 203 7.69 -12.68 -6.18
CA PRO A 203 7.77 -11.75 -5.05
C PRO A 203 7.44 -12.44 -3.73
N ASP A 204 8.23 -12.14 -2.70
CA ASP A 204 7.95 -12.53 -1.32
C ASP A 204 6.98 -11.54 -0.67
N VAL A 205 7.17 -10.24 -0.95
CA VAL A 205 6.36 -9.17 -0.39
C VAL A 205 6.04 -8.12 -1.45
N MET A 206 4.77 -7.80 -1.59
CA MET A 206 4.29 -6.73 -2.49
C MET A 206 3.48 -5.70 -1.71
N PHE A 207 3.72 -4.43 -1.99
CA PHE A 207 2.86 -3.31 -1.62
C PHE A 207 2.30 -2.66 -2.88
N VAL A 208 0.98 -2.43 -2.92
CA VAL A 208 0.29 -1.81 -4.05
C VAL A 208 -0.62 -0.71 -3.51
N TYR A 209 -0.45 0.51 -3.98
CA TYR A 209 -1.20 1.68 -3.53
C TYR A 209 -2.05 2.24 -4.67
N PHE A 210 -3.31 2.52 -4.36
CA PHE A 210 -4.30 3.13 -5.23
C PHE A 210 -4.82 4.44 -4.62
N GLY A 211 -4.72 5.55 -5.34
CA GLY A 211 -5.04 6.90 -4.86
C GLY A 211 -6.39 7.46 -5.32
N GLN A 212 -7.00 6.91 -6.38
CA GLN A 212 -8.16 7.54 -6.99
C GLN A 212 -9.36 7.75 -6.05
N VAL A 213 -9.52 6.90 -5.02
CA VAL A 213 -10.68 7.02 -4.11
C VAL A 213 -10.62 8.31 -3.31
N ASP A 214 -9.43 8.71 -2.83
CA ASP A 214 -9.21 9.98 -2.14
C ASP A 214 -9.50 11.18 -3.06
N GLU A 215 -9.01 11.15 -4.29
CA GLU A 215 -9.22 12.22 -5.28
C GLU A 215 -10.71 12.43 -5.61
N PHE A 216 -11.48 11.34 -5.72
CA PHE A 216 -12.93 11.42 -5.83
C PHE A 216 -13.56 12.00 -4.56
N GLY A 217 -13.08 11.60 -3.38
CA GLY A 217 -13.53 12.14 -2.09
C GLY A 217 -13.34 13.66 -2.00
N HIS A 218 -12.22 14.17 -2.48
CA HIS A 218 -11.94 15.61 -2.57
C HIS A 218 -12.79 16.33 -3.62
N GLY A 219 -13.43 15.63 -4.54
CA GLY A 219 -14.11 16.23 -5.68
C GLY A 219 -13.12 16.78 -6.73
N ALA A 220 -11.87 16.33 -6.70
CA ALA A 220 -10.83 16.78 -7.62
C ALA A 220 -11.05 16.25 -9.04
N VAL A 221 -11.53 15.03 -9.17
CA VAL A 221 -11.90 14.41 -10.46
C VAL A 221 -13.27 14.92 -10.93
N ASP A 222 -14.25 14.99 -10.02
CA ASP A 222 -15.59 15.53 -10.27
C ASP A 222 -16.11 16.22 -9.01
N SER A 223 -16.36 17.52 -9.08
CA SER A 223 -16.76 18.36 -7.94
C SER A 223 -18.09 17.97 -7.28
N ARG A 224 -18.86 17.05 -7.89
CA ARG A 224 -20.08 16.47 -7.31
C ARG A 224 -19.78 15.29 -6.37
N ALA A 225 -18.57 14.76 -6.40
CA ALA A 225 -18.16 13.70 -5.50
C ALA A 225 -17.78 14.26 -4.12
N SER A 226 -17.84 13.43 -3.11
CA SER A 226 -17.43 13.74 -1.73
C SER A 226 -17.17 12.46 -0.94
N PHE A 227 -16.44 12.56 0.14
CA PHE A 227 -16.28 11.48 1.12
C PHE A 227 -17.61 11.13 1.79
N SER A 228 -18.44 10.36 1.11
CA SER A 228 -19.77 9.99 1.61
C SER A 228 -20.25 8.65 1.05
N PRO A 229 -20.89 7.79 1.88
CA PRO A 229 -21.55 6.57 1.41
C PRO A 229 -22.75 6.85 0.50
N ASP A 230 -23.20 8.12 0.41
CA ASP A 230 -24.29 8.55 -0.46
C ASP A 230 -23.78 9.16 -1.77
N SER A 231 -22.48 9.39 -1.91
CA SER A 231 -21.88 9.90 -3.14
C SER A 231 -21.68 8.77 -4.15
N THR A 232 -22.53 8.71 -5.18
CA THR A 232 -22.45 7.69 -6.24
C THR A 232 -21.07 7.69 -6.92
N LEU A 233 -20.49 8.86 -7.16
CA LEU A 233 -19.17 8.97 -7.82
C LEU A 233 -18.04 8.39 -6.93
N TYR A 234 -18.09 8.65 -5.64
CA TYR A 234 -17.15 8.10 -4.68
C TYR A 234 -17.29 6.58 -4.55
N LEU A 235 -18.53 6.06 -4.51
CA LEU A 235 -18.78 4.62 -4.52
C LEU A 235 -18.34 3.95 -5.83
N ASN A 236 -18.46 4.65 -6.96
CA ASN A 236 -17.93 4.14 -8.23
C ASN A 236 -16.41 4.07 -8.24
N ALA A 237 -15.69 5.03 -7.64
CA ALA A 237 -14.24 4.96 -7.48
C ALA A 237 -13.85 3.74 -6.63
N ILE A 238 -14.55 3.48 -5.52
CA ILE A 238 -14.37 2.25 -4.73
C ILE A 238 -14.59 1.00 -5.59
N SER A 239 -15.62 0.99 -6.44
CA SER A 239 -15.92 -0.13 -7.34
C SER A 239 -14.82 -0.36 -8.39
N HIS A 240 -14.21 0.69 -8.91
CA HIS A 240 -13.08 0.57 -9.84
C HIS A 240 -11.86 -0.05 -9.13
N VAL A 241 -11.52 0.43 -7.94
CA VAL A 241 -10.41 -0.15 -7.16
C VAL A 241 -10.70 -1.59 -6.75
N ASP A 242 -11.92 -1.93 -6.38
CA ASP A 242 -12.33 -3.32 -6.12
C ASP A 242 -12.08 -4.23 -7.33
N SER A 243 -12.34 -3.72 -8.55
CA SER A 243 -12.03 -4.45 -9.78
C SER A 243 -10.53 -4.68 -9.94
N HIS A 244 -9.67 -3.69 -9.69
CA HIS A 244 -8.23 -3.82 -9.73
C HIS A 244 -7.72 -4.82 -8.69
N ILE A 245 -8.24 -4.76 -7.46
CA ILE A 245 -7.96 -5.73 -6.40
C ILE A 245 -8.33 -7.14 -6.87
N GLY A 246 -9.51 -7.30 -7.47
CA GLY A 246 -9.95 -8.58 -8.02
C GLY A 246 -9.01 -9.16 -9.08
N GLU A 247 -8.43 -8.32 -9.93
CA GLU A 247 -7.43 -8.73 -10.92
C GLU A 247 -6.13 -9.20 -10.28
N LEU A 248 -5.64 -8.46 -9.27
CA LEU A 248 -4.45 -8.86 -8.50
C LEU A 248 -4.66 -10.19 -7.78
N LEU A 249 -5.80 -10.37 -7.10
CA LEU A 249 -6.14 -11.62 -6.41
C LEU A 249 -6.28 -12.81 -7.38
N ARG A 250 -6.84 -12.59 -8.57
CA ARG A 250 -6.90 -13.64 -9.62
C ARG A 250 -5.49 -13.99 -10.13
N ALA A 251 -4.64 -13.00 -10.40
CA ALA A 251 -3.27 -13.24 -10.84
C ALA A 251 -2.44 -13.97 -9.77
N MET A 252 -2.59 -13.61 -8.50
CA MET A 252 -1.98 -14.30 -7.37
C MET A 252 -2.39 -15.78 -7.32
N ARG A 253 -3.70 -16.06 -7.39
CA ARG A 253 -4.24 -17.44 -7.38
C ARG A 253 -3.88 -18.27 -8.62
N ALA A 254 -3.60 -17.62 -9.75
CA ALA A 254 -3.19 -18.26 -11.00
C ALA A 254 -1.70 -18.61 -11.06
N ARG A 255 -0.93 -18.29 -10.01
CA ARG A 255 0.51 -18.60 -9.96
C ARG A 255 0.73 -20.12 -9.96
N PRO A 256 1.74 -20.63 -10.68
CA PRO A 256 2.01 -22.07 -10.75
C PRO A 256 2.26 -22.73 -9.38
N LYS A 257 2.81 -21.96 -8.41
CA LYS A 257 3.14 -22.44 -7.06
C LYS A 257 2.12 -21.99 -6.00
N TYR A 258 0.97 -21.45 -6.39
CA TYR A 258 0.01 -20.87 -5.42
C TYR A 258 -0.40 -21.86 -4.32
N ASN A 259 -0.56 -23.14 -4.64
CA ASN A 259 -0.94 -24.16 -3.64
C ASN A 259 0.18 -24.50 -2.65
N ASP A 260 1.43 -24.14 -2.97
CA ASP A 260 2.60 -24.30 -2.10
C ASP A 260 2.96 -22.98 -1.39
N GLU A 261 2.21 -21.89 -1.67
CA GLU A 261 2.42 -20.58 -1.11
C GLU A 261 1.35 -20.26 -0.06
N ASN A 262 1.77 -19.69 1.07
CA ASN A 262 0.88 -19.22 2.14
C ASN A 262 0.79 -17.68 2.07
N TRP A 263 -0.27 -17.16 1.47
CA TRP A 263 -0.46 -15.74 1.26
C TRP A 263 -1.17 -15.07 2.44
N LEU A 264 -0.54 -14.05 3.01
CA LEU A 264 -1.21 -13.03 3.82
C LEU A 264 -1.61 -11.87 2.90
N VAL A 265 -2.90 -11.66 2.75
CA VAL A 265 -3.44 -10.50 2.02
C VAL A 265 -3.99 -9.51 3.05
N LEU A 266 -3.48 -8.28 3.01
CA LEU A 266 -3.93 -7.16 3.84
C LEU A 266 -4.38 -6.03 2.92
N ILE A 267 -5.58 -5.52 3.11
CA ILE A 267 -6.13 -4.41 2.32
C ILE A 267 -6.72 -3.41 3.29
N THR A 268 -6.27 -2.16 3.26
CA THR A 268 -6.72 -1.11 4.18
C THR A 268 -6.63 0.27 3.54
N THR A 269 -7.00 1.28 4.31
CA THR A 269 -6.86 2.70 4.00
C THR A 269 -6.07 3.39 5.10
N ASP A 270 -5.53 4.54 4.81
CA ASP A 270 -4.78 5.38 5.75
C ASP A 270 -5.65 6.37 6.51
N HIS A 271 -6.81 6.76 5.98
CA HIS A 271 -7.83 7.59 6.61
C HIS A 271 -9.18 7.48 5.89
N GLY A 272 -10.19 8.09 6.47
CA GLY A 272 -11.43 8.40 5.78
C GLY A 272 -11.51 9.88 5.44
N GLY A 273 -12.73 10.45 5.42
CA GLY A 273 -12.91 11.88 5.14
C GLY A 273 -14.35 12.34 5.41
N ARG A 274 -14.56 13.65 5.41
CA ARG A 274 -15.86 14.27 5.65
C ARG A 274 -16.12 15.44 4.68
N GLY A 275 -17.24 15.43 3.98
CA GLY A 275 -17.47 16.36 2.88
C GLY A 275 -16.41 16.17 1.79
N ASN A 276 -15.63 17.21 1.50
CA ASN A 276 -14.51 17.13 0.53
C ASN A 276 -13.13 17.28 1.21
N LYS A 277 -13.02 16.94 2.49
CA LYS A 277 -11.80 17.15 3.28
C LYS A 277 -11.55 15.97 4.22
N HIS A 278 -10.32 15.89 4.69
CA HIS A 278 -9.86 15.04 5.78
C HIS A 278 -8.77 15.77 6.59
N GLY A 279 -8.21 15.13 7.60
CA GLY A 279 -7.15 15.69 8.46
C GLY A 279 -7.60 16.05 9.87
N GLY A 280 -8.90 15.83 10.18
CA GLY A 280 -9.50 16.06 11.47
C GLY A 280 -9.67 14.80 12.33
N ASP A 281 -10.44 14.97 13.42
CA ASP A 281 -10.63 13.97 14.47
C ASP A 281 -12.03 13.34 14.44
N SER A 282 -12.80 13.51 13.34
CA SER A 282 -14.13 12.91 13.26
C SER A 282 -14.06 11.39 13.10
N ASP A 283 -15.09 10.69 13.53
CA ASP A 283 -15.18 9.24 13.38
C ASP A 283 -15.08 8.79 11.91
N GLU A 284 -15.58 9.63 10.98
CA GLU A 284 -15.54 9.39 9.55
C GLU A 284 -14.12 9.47 8.97
N GLU A 285 -13.23 10.22 9.62
CA GLU A 285 -11.83 10.37 9.22
C GLU A 285 -10.93 9.35 9.90
N ARG A 286 -11.15 9.07 11.20
CA ARG A 286 -10.30 8.25 12.07
C ARG A 286 -10.54 6.76 11.95
N LYS A 287 -11.84 6.35 11.87
CA LYS A 287 -12.22 4.94 11.83
C LYS A 287 -12.00 4.41 10.43
N ILE A 288 -11.01 3.56 10.33
CA ILE A 288 -10.66 2.87 9.10
C ILE A 288 -11.06 1.39 9.17
N TRP A 289 -10.71 0.63 8.18
CA TRP A 289 -11.10 -0.76 8.02
C TRP A 289 -9.90 -1.64 7.66
N LEU A 290 -10.06 -2.93 7.90
CA LEU A 290 -9.17 -3.97 7.37
C LEU A 290 -10.01 -5.03 6.69
N ALA A 291 -9.74 -5.30 5.43
CA ALA A 291 -10.12 -6.52 4.71
C ALA A 291 -8.87 -7.39 4.59
N ALA A 292 -8.93 -8.63 5.05
CA ALA A 292 -7.76 -9.48 5.08
C ALA A 292 -8.08 -10.94 4.82
N HIS A 293 -7.07 -11.68 4.38
CA HIS A 293 -7.13 -13.13 4.22
C HIS A 293 -5.78 -13.74 4.61
N GLY A 294 -5.81 -14.78 5.41
CA GLY A 294 -4.62 -15.53 5.81
C GLY A 294 -4.84 -16.34 7.08
N ALA A 295 -4.25 -17.54 7.14
CA ALA A 295 -4.39 -18.44 8.29
C ALA A 295 -3.69 -17.92 9.56
N SER A 296 -2.69 -17.02 9.41
CA SER A 296 -1.92 -16.43 10.52
C SER A 296 -2.61 -15.24 11.21
N LEU A 297 -3.79 -14.81 10.73
CA LEU A 297 -4.49 -13.64 11.27
C LEU A 297 -5.06 -13.92 12.68
N PRO A 298 -4.86 -13.03 13.66
CA PRO A 298 -5.49 -13.12 14.98
C PRO A 298 -6.98 -12.66 14.91
N ARG A 299 -7.81 -13.46 14.24
CA ARG A 299 -9.18 -13.10 13.81
C ARG A 299 -10.08 -12.62 14.95
N GLU A 300 -10.14 -13.36 16.04
CA GLU A 300 -11.01 -13.01 17.17
C GLU A 300 -10.69 -11.63 17.73
N LYS A 301 -9.40 -11.34 17.90
CA LYS A 301 -8.95 -10.04 18.38
C LYS A 301 -9.27 -8.91 17.41
N LEU A 302 -8.97 -9.09 16.10
CA LEU A 302 -9.27 -8.10 15.08
C LEU A 302 -10.77 -7.80 14.94
N LEU A 303 -11.63 -8.76 15.24
CA LEU A 303 -13.07 -8.59 15.21
C LEU A 303 -13.65 -8.02 16.53
N SER A 304 -12.94 -8.17 17.64
CA SER A 304 -13.45 -7.76 18.97
C SER A 304 -12.89 -6.44 19.48
N GLU A 305 -11.63 -6.13 19.20
CA GLU A 305 -10.92 -4.98 19.79
C GLU A 305 -10.64 -3.86 18.76
N GLN A 306 -10.51 -2.62 19.25
CA GLN A 306 -9.96 -1.52 18.45
C GLN A 306 -8.47 -1.78 18.20
N THR A 307 -8.05 -1.70 16.95
CA THR A 307 -6.70 -2.04 16.53
C THR A 307 -6.05 -0.83 15.82
N PRO A 308 -4.85 -0.42 16.21
CA PRO A 308 -4.13 0.65 15.54
C PRO A 308 -3.65 0.21 14.16
N GLN A 309 -3.62 1.12 13.19
CA GLN A 309 -3.08 0.83 11.86
C GLN A 309 -1.60 0.38 11.87
N THR A 310 -0.83 0.82 12.87
CA THR A 310 0.57 0.40 13.07
C THR A 310 0.72 -1.10 13.33
N ALA A 311 -0.36 -1.79 13.73
CA ALA A 311 -0.36 -3.24 13.99
C ALA A 311 -0.17 -4.09 12.71
N LEU A 312 -0.34 -3.52 11.51
CA LEU A 312 -0.19 -4.26 10.25
C LEU A 312 1.25 -4.75 10.04
N VAL A 313 2.25 -3.91 10.33
CA VAL A 313 3.67 -4.29 10.19
C VAL A 313 4.05 -5.47 11.10
N PRO A 314 3.72 -5.47 12.40
CA PRO A 314 3.89 -6.65 13.26
C PRO A 314 3.19 -7.92 12.74
N MET A 315 1.99 -7.81 12.18
CA MET A 315 1.28 -8.96 11.58
C MET A 315 2.03 -9.52 10.36
N ILE A 316 2.61 -8.64 9.52
CA ILE A 316 3.47 -9.05 8.40
C ILE A 316 4.70 -9.79 8.92
N TYR A 317 5.39 -9.26 9.94
CA TYR A 317 6.56 -9.92 10.52
C TYR A 317 6.22 -11.28 11.13
N GLN A 318 5.11 -11.37 11.87
CA GLN A 318 4.64 -12.62 12.44
C GLN A 318 4.38 -13.67 11.36
N HIS A 319 3.70 -13.29 10.28
CA HIS A 319 3.42 -14.18 9.15
C HIS A 319 4.71 -14.69 8.49
N LEU A 320 5.70 -13.82 8.28
CA LEU A 320 6.98 -14.16 7.69
C LEU A 320 7.97 -14.84 8.68
N GLY A 321 7.57 -15.06 9.93
CA GLY A 321 8.45 -15.63 10.96
C GLY A 321 9.61 -14.72 11.38
N ILE A 322 9.48 -13.40 11.13
CA ILE A 322 10.50 -12.41 11.48
C ILE A 322 10.31 -11.97 12.93
N GLN A 323 11.39 -12.05 13.72
CA GLN A 323 11.43 -11.44 15.04
C GLN A 323 11.88 -9.98 14.91
N PRO A 324 11.02 -9.00 15.24
CA PRO A 324 11.40 -7.59 15.11
C PRO A 324 12.54 -7.25 16.08
N LYS A 325 13.49 -6.45 15.62
CA LYS A 325 14.56 -5.92 16.46
C LYS A 325 14.00 -4.77 17.32
N ALA A 326 14.54 -4.60 18.51
CA ALA A 326 14.10 -3.56 19.44
C ALA A 326 14.22 -2.13 18.85
N GLU A 327 15.25 -1.89 18.04
CA GLU A 327 15.46 -0.61 17.37
C GLU A 327 14.43 -0.27 16.29
N TRP A 328 13.73 -1.26 15.73
CA TRP A 328 12.63 -1.02 14.79
C TRP A 328 11.40 -0.47 15.49
N SER A 329 11.25 -0.77 16.79
CA SER A 329 10.16 -0.31 17.68
C SER A 329 8.75 -0.41 17.10
N PRO A 330 8.38 -1.47 16.36
CA PRO A 330 7.00 -1.63 15.95
C PRO A 330 6.10 -1.80 17.17
N GLU A 331 4.84 -1.38 17.08
CA GLU A 331 3.85 -1.73 18.11
C GLU A 331 3.78 -3.26 18.23
N PRO A 332 3.59 -3.83 19.44
CA PRO A 332 3.46 -5.27 19.57
C PRO A 332 2.27 -5.78 18.73
N PRO A 333 2.40 -6.95 18.08
CA PRO A 333 1.29 -7.52 17.33
C PRO A 333 0.12 -7.77 18.27
N PRO A 334 -1.13 -7.75 17.75
CA PRO A 334 -2.28 -8.15 18.52
C PRO A 334 -2.07 -9.62 18.97
N VAL A 335 -1.80 -9.84 20.25
CA VAL A 335 -1.57 -11.17 20.82
C VAL A 335 -2.92 -11.76 21.22
N GLU A 336 -3.25 -12.97 20.78
CA GLU A 336 -4.37 -13.72 21.32
C GLU A 336 -4.13 -13.93 22.83
N LYS A 337 -5.10 -13.54 23.66
CA LYS A 337 -5.04 -13.86 25.08
C LYS A 337 -5.15 -15.38 25.21
N PRO A 338 -4.25 -16.06 25.96
CA PRO A 338 -4.44 -17.48 26.24
C PRO A 338 -5.83 -17.69 26.85
N GLU A 339 -6.55 -18.68 26.36
CA GLU A 339 -7.84 -19.05 26.95
C GLU A 339 -7.69 -19.22 28.46
N PRO A 340 -8.62 -18.65 29.25
CA PRO A 340 -8.62 -18.92 30.70
C PRO A 340 -8.72 -20.43 30.89
N PRO A 341 -7.97 -21.03 31.83
CA PRO A 341 -8.03 -22.45 32.09
C PRO A 341 -9.49 -22.86 32.33
N ALA A 342 -9.92 -23.90 31.63
CA ALA A 342 -11.26 -24.47 31.76
C ALA A 342 -11.55 -24.75 33.25
N LYS A 343 -12.65 -24.20 33.75
CA LYS A 343 -13.11 -24.42 35.15
C LYS A 343 -13.65 -25.83 35.34
#